data_e42dc3bc39e1f144027bd1337fc3f12b
#
_entry.id   e42dc3bc39e1f144027bd1337fc3f12b
#
_cell.length_a   1.000
_cell.length_b   1.000
_cell.length_c   1.000
_cell.angle_alpha   90.00
_cell.angle_beta   90.00
_cell.angle_gamma   90.00
#
_symmetry.space_group_name_H-M   'P 1'
#
loop_
_entity.id
_entity.type
_entity.pdbx_description
1 polymer ?
#
loop_
_entity_poly.entity_id
_entity_poly.type
_entity_poly.pdbx_seq_one_letter_code
_entity_poly.pdbx_strand_id
1 'polypeptide(L)'
;MEFQRPSRKIPTVPIIPLIDILAILLIYFAVSTDPKNKRPVMHIELALAQDSATVEVVEPAAVLSIQVDGSLMLDATRIQPGMLVDYLKVFREKFPERKLELEPDKGIALERFIQVQNALIEAGINPRDVPSRVKISESALESGANLEN
;
A
#
# COMPACT_ATOMS: atom_id res chain seq x y z
N MET A 1 55.81 -18.33 52.55
CA MET A 1 55.25 -17.25 51.71
C MET A 1 54.28 -17.84 50.71
N GLU A 2 52.99 -17.70 50.99
CA GLU A 2 51.94 -18.27 50.18
C GLU A 2 51.42 -17.19 49.21
N PHE A 3 51.69 -17.37 47.94
CA PHE A 3 51.25 -16.43 46.90
C PHE A 3 49.79 -16.72 46.58
N GLN A 4 48.85 -15.97 47.17
CA GLN A 4 47.46 -15.98 46.76
C GLN A 4 47.32 -15.41 45.36
N ARG A 5 47.02 -16.23 44.37
CA ARG A 5 46.69 -15.81 43.01
C ARG A 5 45.30 -15.14 43.03
N PRO A 6 45.18 -13.90 42.59
CA PRO A 6 43.87 -13.26 42.48
C PRO A 6 42.98 -14.03 41.48
N SER A 7 41.84 -14.47 41.93
CA SER A 7 40.80 -15.06 41.10
C SER A 7 40.34 -14.00 40.10
N ARG A 8 40.60 -14.20 38.80
CA ARG A 8 40.06 -13.39 37.73
C ARG A 8 38.57 -13.64 37.67
N LYS A 9 37.75 -12.68 38.10
CA LYS A 9 36.30 -12.66 37.87
C LYS A 9 36.08 -12.51 36.37
N ILE A 10 35.52 -13.52 35.73
CA ILE A 10 35.08 -13.45 34.34
C ILE A 10 33.92 -12.44 34.28
N PRO A 11 33.98 -11.39 33.49
CA PRO A 11 32.85 -10.48 33.36
C PRO A 11 31.68 -11.23 32.76
N THR A 12 30.64 -11.45 33.55
CA THR A 12 29.38 -12.03 33.08
C THR A 12 28.61 -10.94 32.37
N VAL A 13 28.53 -11.02 31.05
CA VAL A 13 27.70 -10.11 30.26
C VAL A 13 26.23 -10.40 30.61
N PRO A 14 25.47 -9.41 31.11
CA PRO A 14 24.05 -9.62 31.43
C PRO A 14 23.26 -9.83 30.13
N ILE A 15 22.84 -11.06 29.86
CA ILE A 15 22.10 -11.43 28.64
C ILE A 15 20.65 -10.94 28.69
N ILE A 16 20.09 -10.81 29.90
CA ILE A 16 18.69 -10.44 30.12
C ILE A 16 18.33 -9.08 29.49
N PRO A 17 19.08 -7.98 29.68
CA PRO A 17 18.78 -6.71 29.03
C PRO A 17 18.91 -6.76 27.51
N LEU A 18 19.79 -7.62 26.98
CA LEU A 18 19.95 -7.79 25.54
C LEU A 18 18.72 -8.44 24.90
N ILE A 19 18.16 -9.45 25.57
CA ILE A 19 16.92 -10.10 25.10
C ILE A 19 15.74 -9.15 25.16
N ASP A 20 15.66 -8.29 26.18
CA ASP A 20 14.58 -7.32 26.33
C ASP A 20 14.58 -6.29 25.19
N ILE A 21 15.74 -5.69 24.89
CA ILE A 21 15.88 -4.78 23.76
C ILE A 21 15.53 -5.45 22.44
N LEU A 22 15.95 -6.71 22.26
CA LEU A 22 15.68 -7.47 21.05
C LEU A 22 14.17 -7.77 20.91
N ALA A 23 13.50 -8.09 22.01
CA ALA A 23 12.06 -8.30 22.04
C ALA A 23 11.28 -7.03 21.70
N ILE A 24 11.68 -5.88 22.27
CA ILE A 24 11.05 -4.58 21.96
C ILE A 24 11.24 -4.22 20.48
N LEU A 25 12.44 -4.43 19.92
CA LEU A 25 12.69 -4.20 18.50
C LEU A 25 11.83 -5.12 17.63
N LEU A 26 11.67 -6.38 18.01
CA LEU A 26 10.88 -7.35 17.27
C LEU A 26 9.40 -6.96 17.26
N ILE A 27 8.87 -6.54 18.42
CA ILE A 27 7.50 -6.01 18.54
C ILE A 27 7.34 -4.73 17.72
N TYR A 28 8.31 -3.82 17.78
CA TYR A 28 8.31 -2.59 16.98
C TYR A 28 8.24 -2.91 15.48
N PHE A 29 9.06 -3.82 14.98
CA PHE A 29 9.00 -4.24 13.57
C PHE A 29 7.69 -4.95 13.23
N ALA A 30 7.16 -5.78 14.12
CA ALA A 30 5.90 -6.47 13.90
C ALA A 30 4.71 -5.50 13.78
N VAL A 31 4.69 -4.44 14.60
CA VAL A 31 3.64 -3.40 14.55
C VAL A 31 3.89 -2.38 13.45
N SER A 32 5.16 -2.05 13.14
CA SER A 32 5.52 -1.11 12.08
C SER A 32 5.46 -1.72 10.68
N THR A 33 5.35 -3.03 10.57
CA THR A 33 5.09 -3.67 9.29
C THR A 33 3.61 -3.48 8.98
N ASP A 34 3.26 -2.28 8.52
CA ASP A 34 2.02 -2.07 7.79
C ASP A 34 1.96 -3.16 6.71
N PRO A 35 0.93 -3.99 6.67
CA PRO A 35 0.69 -4.84 5.53
C PRO A 35 0.34 -3.90 4.37
N LYS A 36 1.37 -3.30 3.77
CA LYS A 36 1.24 -2.67 2.47
C LYS A 36 0.55 -3.73 1.63
N ASN A 37 -0.71 -3.51 1.31
CA ASN A 37 -1.50 -4.33 0.42
C ASN A 37 -0.57 -4.79 -0.71
N LYS A 38 0.07 -5.93 -0.51
CA LYS A 38 0.74 -6.63 -1.59
C LYS A 38 -0.39 -7.02 -2.50
N ARG A 39 -0.68 -6.13 -3.46
CA ARG A 39 -1.51 -6.54 -4.57
C ARG A 39 -0.92 -7.83 -5.04
N PRO A 40 -1.72 -8.89 -5.18
CA PRO A 40 -1.23 -10.05 -5.87
C PRO A 40 -0.76 -9.52 -7.22
N VAL A 41 0.56 -9.43 -7.40
CA VAL A 41 1.13 -9.36 -8.74
C VAL A 41 0.64 -10.65 -9.34
N MET A 42 -0.39 -10.59 -10.17
CA MET A 42 -0.75 -11.71 -11.00
C MET A 42 0.53 -12.03 -11.76
N HIS A 43 1.24 -13.05 -11.30
CA HIS A 43 2.13 -13.77 -12.18
C HIS A 43 1.21 -14.36 -13.25
N ILE A 44 1.04 -13.61 -14.31
CA ILE A 44 0.60 -14.19 -15.56
C ILE A 44 1.75 -15.11 -15.94
N GLU A 45 1.63 -16.39 -15.60
CA GLU A 45 2.37 -17.42 -16.30
C GLU A 45 2.01 -17.24 -17.76
N LEU A 46 2.89 -16.54 -18.49
CA LEU A 46 2.86 -16.59 -19.94
C LEU A 46 3.08 -18.06 -20.30
N ALA A 47 1.99 -18.74 -20.63
CA ALA A 47 2.08 -19.95 -21.42
C ALA A 47 2.97 -19.62 -22.59
N LEU A 48 4.11 -20.34 -22.68
CA LEU A 48 5.07 -20.28 -23.76
C LEU A 48 4.37 -20.64 -25.08
N ALA A 49 3.71 -19.67 -25.67
CA ALA A 49 3.41 -19.72 -27.10
C ALA A 49 4.66 -19.14 -27.79
N GLN A 50 5.43 -20.03 -28.38
CA GLN A 50 6.46 -19.70 -29.32
C GLN A 50 5.81 -18.99 -30.49
N ASP A 51 5.77 -17.68 -30.44
CA ASP A 51 5.77 -16.84 -31.64
C ASP A 51 6.17 -15.43 -31.23
N SER A 52 7.07 -14.88 -32.01
CA SER A 52 7.75 -13.61 -31.83
C SER A 52 6.76 -12.43 -31.72
N ALA A 53 6.25 -12.17 -30.55
CA ALA A 53 5.56 -10.93 -30.25
C ALA A 53 6.44 -10.15 -29.26
N THR A 54 6.84 -8.99 -29.65
CA THR A 54 7.47 -7.97 -28.85
C THR A 54 6.69 -7.87 -27.53
N VAL A 55 7.31 -8.30 -26.42
CA VAL A 55 6.73 -8.16 -25.11
C VAL A 55 6.72 -6.67 -24.80
N GLU A 56 5.60 -6.03 -25.09
CA GLU A 56 5.31 -4.68 -24.60
C GLU A 56 5.24 -4.81 -23.09
N VAL A 57 6.22 -4.29 -22.38
CA VAL A 57 6.21 -4.21 -20.92
C VAL A 57 5.12 -3.21 -20.57
N VAL A 58 3.89 -3.69 -20.44
CA VAL A 58 2.77 -2.86 -20.00
C VAL A 58 3.01 -2.52 -18.53
N GLU A 59 3.41 -1.28 -18.27
CA GLU A 59 3.52 -0.79 -16.89
C GLU A 59 2.16 -0.98 -16.18
N PRO A 60 2.16 -1.50 -14.95
CA PRO A 60 0.92 -1.68 -14.21
C PRO A 60 0.20 -0.33 -14.03
N ALA A 61 -1.12 -0.32 -14.18
CA ALA A 61 -1.92 0.87 -13.99
C ALA A 61 -1.65 1.51 -12.63
N ALA A 62 -1.56 2.84 -12.59
CA ALA A 62 -1.50 3.57 -11.34
C ALA A 62 -2.87 3.53 -10.66
N VAL A 63 -2.90 3.39 -9.35
CA VAL A 63 -4.16 3.28 -8.63
C VAL A 63 -4.37 4.45 -7.71
N LEU A 64 -5.45 5.17 -7.95
CA LEU A 64 -5.95 6.22 -7.08
C LEU A 64 -6.99 5.62 -6.14
N SER A 65 -6.61 5.36 -4.89
CA SER A 65 -7.49 4.84 -3.85
C SER A 65 -8.15 5.98 -3.08
N ILE A 66 -9.46 5.83 -2.83
CA ILE A 66 -10.25 6.76 -2.00
C ILE A 66 -10.70 5.97 -0.77
N GLN A 67 -10.21 6.35 0.40
CA GLN A 67 -10.56 5.69 1.67
C GLN A 67 -11.84 6.25 2.28
N VAL A 68 -12.45 5.50 3.20
CA VAL A 68 -13.69 5.91 3.90
C VAL A 68 -13.53 7.23 4.65
N ASP A 69 -12.34 7.48 5.21
CA ASP A 69 -12.00 8.73 5.90
C ASP A 69 -11.82 9.93 4.95
N GLY A 70 -11.98 9.72 3.64
CA GLY A 70 -11.79 10.72 2.60
C GLY A 70 -10.33 10.96 2.22
N SER A 71 -9.38 10.17 2.74
CA SER A 71 -7.99 10.25 2.33
C SER A 71 -7.79 9.67 0.94
N LEU A 72 -6.86 10.25 0.19
CA LEU A 72 -6.52 9.89 -1.17
C LEU A 72 -5.11 9.33 -1.22
N MET A 73 -4.93 8.24 -1.95
CA MET A 73 -3.62 7.63 -2.15
C MET A 73 -3.41 7.27 -3.63
N LEU A 74 -2.29 7.72 -4.19
CA LEU A 74 -1.85 7.33 -5.54
C LEU A 74 -0.65 6.39 -5.40
N ASP A 75 -0.77 5.13 -5.81
CA ASP A 75 0.26 4.09 -5.72
C ASP A 75 0.90 3.98 -4.31
N ALA A 76 0.15 4.09 -3.23
CA ALA A 76 0.64 4.11 -1.85
C ALA A 76 1.22 5.47 -1.37
N THR A 77 1.22 6.51 -2.19
CA THR A 77 1.57 7.87 -1.76
C THR A 77 0.31 8.61 -1.34
N ARG A 78 0.26 9.06 -0.09
CA ARG A 78 -0.88 9.84 0.41
C ARG A 78 -0.89 11.23 -0.21
N ILE A 79 -2.05 11.62 -0.74
CA ILE A 79 -2.26 12.93 -1.38
C ILE A 79 -3.22 13.75 -0.52
N GLN A 80 -2.89 15.02 -0.31
CA GLN A 80 -3.83 15.96 0.27
C GLN A 80 -4.93 16.30 -0.74
N PRO A 81 -6.21 16.33 -0.34
CA PRO A 81 -7.33 16.55 -1.26
C PRO A 81 -7.20 17.82 -2.12
N GLY A 82 -6.65 18.89 -1.55
CA GLY A 82 -6.42 20.15 -2.27
C GLY A 82 -5.30 20.12 -3.32
N MET A 83 -4.45 19.10 -3.29
CA MET A 83 -3.32 18.95 -4.21
C MET A 83 -3.54 17.85 -5.27
N LEU A 84 -4.70 17.23 -5.29
CA LEU A 84 -4.98 16.10 -6.18
C LEU A 84 -4.80 16.48 -7.65
N VAL A 85 -5.29 17.63 -8.06
CA VAL A 85 -5.21 18.11 -9.46
C VAL A 85 -3.75 18.25 -9.90
N ASP A 86 -2.92 18.86 -9.05
CA ASP A 86 -1.50 19.07 -9.35
C ASP A 86 -0.74 17.75 -9.44
N TYR A 87 -1.03 16.81 -8.51
CA TYR A 87 -0.45 15.46 -8.57
C TYR A 87 -0.86 14.70 -9.83
N LEU A 88 -2.11 14.81 -10.25
CA LEU A 88 -2.60 14.16 -11.47
C LEU A 88 -1.97 14.77 -12.74
N LYS A 89 -1.79 16.09 -12.77
CA LYS A 89 -1.09 16.76 -13.88
C LYS A 89 0.36 16.29 -13.99
N VAL A 90 1.09 16.29 -12.87
CA VAL A 90 2.48 15.79 -12.81
C VAL A 90 2.55 14.31 -13.18
N PHE A 91 1.60 13.51 -12.71
CA PHE A 91 1.53 12.09 -13.06
C PHE A 91 1.38 11.89 -14.56
N ARG A 92 0.48 12.64 -15.21
CA ARG A 92 0.25 12.55 -16.66
C ARG A 92 1.46 13.02 -17.47
N GLU A 93 2.18 14.06 -17.01
CA GLU A 93 3.41 14.52 -17.64
C GLU A 93 4.55 13.48 -17.56
N LYS A 94 4.71 12.86 -16.40
CA LYS A 94 5.78 11.87 -16.19
C LYS A 94 5.49 10.50 -16.80
N PHE A 95 4.23 10.12 -16.85
CA PHE A 95 3.81 8.78 -17.27
C PHE A 95 2.63 8.87 -18.26
N PRO A 96 2.84 9.39 -19.48
CA PRO A 96 1.76 9.61 -20.44
C PRO A 96 1.06 8.33 -20.89
N GLU A 97 1.79 7.21 -20.94
CA GLU A 97 1.27 5.90 -21.37
C GLU A 97 0.68 5.06 -20.23
N ARG A 98 0.96 5.44 -18.98
CA ARG A 98 0.51 4.68 -17.82
C ARG A 98 -0.97 4.95 -17.53
N LYS A 99 -1.77 3.90 -17.55
CA LYS A 99 -3.21 3.98 -17.24
C LYS A 99 -3.43 4.29 -15.76
N LEU A 100 -4.48 5.04 -15.48
CA LEU A 100 -4.95 5.31 -14.12
C LEU A 100 -6.17 4.43 -13.82
N GLU A 101 -6.25 3.87 -12.63
CA GLU A 101 -7.39 3.10 -12.14
C GLU A 101 -7.89 3.74 -10.83
N LEU A 102 -9.21 3.85 -10.67
CA LEU A 102 -9.82 4.41 -9.49
C LEU A 102 -10.30 3.28 -8.57
N GLU A 103 -9.88 3.31 -7.31
CA GLU A 103 -10.25 2.30 -6.31
C GLU A 103 -10.95 2.95 -5.10
N PRO A 104 -12.24 3.27 -5.22
CA PRO A 104 -13.03 3.79 -4.11
C PRO A 104 -13.33 2.68 -3.10
N ASP A 105 -13.27 3.00 -1.80
CA ASP A 105 -13.75 2.11 -0.75
C ASP A 105 -15.29 2.10 -0.73
N LYS A 106 -15.90 0.97 -0.34
CA LYS A 106 -17.36 0.77 -0.35
C LYS A 106 -18.14 1.81 0.47
N GLY A 107 -17.53 2.36 1.50
CA GLY A 107 -18.17 3.31 2.43
C GLY A 107 -17.92 4.78 2.15
N ILE A 108 -17.37 5.15 1.00
CA ILE A 108 -17.09 6.57 0.72
C ILE A 108 -18.35 7.37 0.49
N ALA A 109 -18.35 8.64 0.94
CA ALA A 109 -19.40 9.57 0.61
C ALA A 109 -19.41 9.87 -0.89
N LEU A 110 -20.60 9.87 -1.50
CA LEU A 110 -20.79 10.17 -2.93
C LEU A 110 -20.18 11.54 -3.31
N GLU A 111 -20.30 12.51 -2.42
CA GLU A 111 -19.73 13.84 -2.61
C GLU A 111 -18.20 13.77 -2.83
N ARG A 112 -17.50 12.95 -2.06
CA ARG A 112 -16.05 12.75 -2.21
C ARG A 112 -15.71 12.11 -3.54
N PHE A 113 -16.49 11.13 -3.96
CA PHE A 113 -16.32 10.51 -5.26
C PHE A 113 -16.47 11.52 -6.41
N ILE A 114 -17.50 12.37 -6.34
CA ILE A 114 -17.72 13.44 -7.33
C ILE A 114 -16.57 14.46 -7.33
N GLN A 115 -16.04 14.84 -6.17
CA GLN A 115 -14.88 15.73 -6.07
C GLN A 115 -13.66 15.15 -6.80
N VAL A 116 -13.40 13.85 -6.65
CA VAL A 116 -12.31 13.18 -7.36
C VAL A 116 -12.56 13.14 -8.86
N GLN A 117 -13.78 12.88 -9.29
CA GLN A 117 -14.15 12.90 -10.71
C GLN A 117 -13.92 14.29 -11.33
N ASN A 118 -14.30 15.35 -10.63
CA ASN A 118 -14.07 16.72 -11.07
C ASN A 118 -12.56 17.04 -11.14
N ALA A 119 -11.77 16.58 -10.17
CA ALA A 119 -10.33 16.76 -10.18
C ALA A 119 -9.65 16.03 -11.37
N LEU A 120 -10.14 14.87 -11.76
CA LEU A 120 -9.69 14.16 -12.97
C LEU A 120 -9.94 15.01 -14.24
N ILE A 121 -11.15 15.56 -14.37
CA ILE A 121 -11.52 16.42 -15.51
C ILE A 121 -10.63 17.66 -15.55
N GLU A 122 -10.41 18.31 -14.41
CA GLU A 122 -9.56 19.49 -14.31
C GLU A 122 -8.09 19.20 -14.62
N ALA A 123 -7.61 18.00 -14.31
CA ALA A 123 -6.29 17.53 -14.71
C ALA A 123 -6.20 17.10 -16.18
N GLY A 124 -7.32 17.19 -16.93
CA GLY A 124 -7.41 16.78 -18.32
C GLY A 124 -7.45 15.28 -18.56
N ILE A 125 -7.84 14.52 -17.53
CA ILE A 125 -8.05 13.07 -17.61
C ILE A 125 -9.55 12.83 -17.77
N ASN A 126 -9.93 12.11 -18.84
CA ASN A 126 -11.33 11.78 -19.04
C ASN A 126 -11.74 10.67 -18.06
N PRO A 127 -12.73 10.87 -17.18
CA PRO A 127 -13.15 9.87 -16.22
C PRO A 127 -13.64 8.56 -16.85
N ARG A 128 -14.07 8.59 -18.11
CA ARG A 128 -14.51 7.39 -18.84
C ARG A 128 -13.36 6.44 -19.17
N ASP A 129 -12.15 6.97 -19.25
CA ASP A 129 -10.94 6.20 -19.55
C ASP A 129 -10.29 5.64 -18.27
N VAL A 130 -10.85 6.00 -17.09
CA VAL A 130 -10.39 5.56 -15.78
C VAL A 130 -11.34 4.50 -15.25
N PRO A 131 -10.99 3.21 -15.37
CA PRO A 131 -11.80 2.15 -14.80
C PRO A 131 -11.88 2.30 -13.27
N SER A 132 -13.08 2.08 -12.72
CA SER A 132 -13.32 2.15 -11.28
C SER A 132 -13.60 0.74 -10.73
N ARG A 133 -12.84 0.32 -9.73
CA ARG A 133 -13.04 -0.92 -9.00
C ARG A 133 -13.32 -0.62 -7.54
N VAL A 134 -14.52 -0.96 -7.06
CA VAL A 134 -14.86 -0.79 -5.66
C VAL A 134 -14.08 -1.77 -4.80
N LYS A 135 -13.32 -1.26 -3.82
CA LYS A 135 -12.65 -2.10 -2.84
C LYS A 135 -13.66 -2.58 -1.81
N ILE A 136 -13.86 -3.89 -1.75
CA ILE A 136 -14.64 -4.54 -0.68
C ILE A 136 -13.63 -4.89 0.41
N SER A 137 -13.56 -4.07 1.47
CA SER A 137 -12.76 -4.42 2.65
C SER A 137 -13.38 -5.65 3.33
N GLU A 138 -12.55 -6.62 3.69
CA GLU A 138 -12.95 -7.88 4.34
C GLU A 138 -13.81 -7.68 5.61
N SER A 139 -13.69 -6.54 6.28
CA SER A 139 -14.52 -6.17 7.44
C SER A 139 -16.02 -6.05 7.12
N ALA A 140 -16.41 -5.88 5.86
CA ALA A 140 -17.82 -5.82 5.45
C ALA A 140 -18.44 -7.22 5.23
N LEU A 141 -17.62 -8.25 5.08
CA LEU A 141 -18.09 -9.63 4.91
C LEU A 141 -18.49 -10.26 6.25
N GLU A 142 -17.83 -9.86 7.36
CA GLU A 142 -18.19 -10.35 8.70
C GLU A 142 -19.50 -9.74 9.23
N SER A 143 -19.84 -8.52 8.80
CA SER A 143 -21.09 -7.87 9.23
C SER A 143 -22.34 -8.41 8.51
N GLY A 144 -22.19 -9.03 7.34
CA GLY A 144 -23.29 -9.61 6.56
C GLY A 144 -23.70 -11.01 7.01
N ALA A 145 -22.79 -11.75 7.68
CA ALA A 145 -23.06 -13.14 8.10
C ALA A 145 -23.88 -13.26 9.38
N ASN A 146 -24.16 -12.16 10.07
CA ASN A 146 -24.86 -12.16 11.36
C ASN A 146 -26.36 -11.77 11.28
N LEU A 147 -26.93 -11.66 10.06
CA LEU A 147 -28.35 -11.29 9.87
C LEU A 147 -29.23 -12.43 9.37
N GLU A 148 -28.70 -13.66 9.26
CA GLU A 148 -29.50 -14.85 8.98
C GLU A 148 -29.39 -15.83 10.14
N ASN A 149 -30.06 -15.53 11.27
CA ASN A 149 -30.47 -16.54 12.24
C ASN A 149 -31.65 -16.05 13.07
#